data_ea212cad005d7e1e2fde88e1dae10187
#
_entry.id   ea212cad005d7e1e2fde88e1dae10187
#
_cell.length_a   1.000
_cell.length_b   1.000
_cell.length_c   1.000
_cell.angle_alpha   90.00
_cell.angle_beta   90.00
_cell.angle_gamma   90.00
#
_symmetry.space_group_name_H-M   'P 1'
#
loop_
_entity.id
_entity.type
_entity.pdbx_description
1 polymer ?
#
loop_
_entity_poly.entity_id
_entity_poly.type
_entity_poly.pdbx_seq_one_letter_code
_entity_poly.pdbx_strand_id
1 'polypeptide(L)'
;MQLKPVSSDSNKVSVTVEDGSSVSTVANTLASKNLIRNRLAFEVYVRLNNKNSIKAGTCMIAPSESVADIVNRMNNGCHDFKTITFYPGGTLESSKYKASQSSDGVDKTSVRYILRQAGYSDSEISSAFKAKYDSPLFADRPSGSSLEGYVFGETYQFTGDATAKDVLQTVFDHMYKVVQKNDLVNKFKAQGLTLYQG
;
A
#
# COMPACT_ATOMS: atom_id res chain seq x y z
N MET A 1 6.55 -3.01 -34.60
CA MET A 1 7.04 -4.05 -33.68
C MET A 1 7.49 -3.49 -32.30
N GLN A 2 7.98 -2.25 -32.24
CA GLN A 2 8.53 -1.61 -31.01
C GLN A 2 7.49 -1.18 -29.96
N LEU A 3 6.22 -1.05 -30.33
CA LEU A 3 5.13 -0.62 -29.44
C LEU A 3 4.37 -1.80 -28.81
N LYS A 4 4.73 -3.04 -29.17
CA LYS A 4 4.15 -4.25 -28.58
C LYS A 4 4.72 -4.51 -27.18
N PRO A 5 4.02 -5.29 -26.34
CA PRO A 5 4.53 -5.75 -25.05
C PRO A 5 5.96 -6.29 -25.11
N VAL A 6 6.70 -6.09 -24.03
CA VAL A 6 8.08 -6.61 -23.92
C VAL A 6 8.06 -8.12 -23.80
N SER A 7 7.16 -8.65 -23.00
CA SER A 7 6.97 -10.09 -22.77
C SER A 7 5.51 -10.40 -22.45
N SER A 8 5.21 -11.65 -22.11
CA SER A 8 3.91 -12.09 -21.58
C SER A 8 3.83 -12.03 -20.06
N ASP A 9 4.87 -11.51 -19.40
CA ASP A 9 4.90 -11.41 -17.94
C ASP A 9 3.88 -10.38 -17.44
N SER A 10 2.97 -10.82 -16.59
CA SER A 10 1.92 -10.01 -15.98
C SER A 10 2.28 -9.43 -14.61
N ASN A 11 3.48 -9.74 -14.10
CA ASN A 11 3.96 -9.17 -12.84
C ASN A 11 4.11 -7.64 -12.98
N LYS A 12 3.41 -6.91 -12.13
CA LYS A 12 3.41 -5.46 -12.18
C LYS A 12 4.62 -4.87 -11.48
N VAL A 13 5.24 -3.89 -12.11
CA VAL A 13 6.38 -3.12 -11.61
C VAL A 13 5.93 -1.69 -11.32
N SER A 14 6.26 -1.19 -10.15
CA SER A 14 5.97 0.20 -9.76
C SER A 14 6.82 1.19 -10.56
N VAL A 15 6.17 2.21 -11.14
CA VAL A 15 6.78 3.31 -11.89
C VAL A 15 6.26 4.62 -11.34
N THR A 16 7.11 5.39 -10.67
CA THR A 16 6.76 6.72 -10.17
C THR A 16 7.12 7.77 -11.20
N VAL A 17 6.16 8.65 -11.49
CA VAL A 17 6.31 9.85 -12.31
C VAL A 17 6.22 11.05 -11.38
N GLU A 18 7.31 11.79 -11.26
CA GLU A 18 7.35 13.03 -10.48
C GLU A 18 6.60 14.14 -11.21
N ASP A 19 6.09 15.12 -10.45
CA ASP A 19 5.44 16.29 -11.05
C ASP A 19 6.43 17.07 -11.93
N GLY A 20 5.98 17.44 -13.13
CA GLY A 20 6.83 18.11 -14.13
C GLY A 20 7.82 17.21 -14.86
N SER A 21 7.76 15.88 -14.68
CA SER A 21 8.63 14.96 -15.43
C SER A 21 8.43 15.07 -16.93
N SER A 22 9.54 15.12 -17.68
CA SER A 22 9.48 15.11 -19.15
C SER A 22 9.11 13.72 -19.68
N VAL A 23 8.53 13.67 -20.89
CA VAL A 23 8.26 12.41 -21.60
C VAL A 23 9.53 11.56 -21.74
N SER A 24 10.67 12.22 -21.96
CA SER A 24 11.98 11.54 -22.08
C SER A 24 12.41 10.92 -20.75
N THR A 25 12.19 11.59 -19.62
CA THR A 25 12.47 11.05 -18.27
C THR A 25 11.63 9.79 -18.01
N VAL A 26 10.33 9.87 -18.31
CA VAL A 26 9.40 8.74 -18.16
C VAL A 26 9.83 7.57 -19.07
N ALA A 27 10.18 7.84 -20.33
CA ALA A 27 10.64 6.83 -21.27
C ALA A 27 11.92 6.13 -20.79
N ASN A 28 12.87 6.87 -20.19
CA ASN A 28 14.07 6.30 -19.57
C ASN A 28 13.73 5.37 -18.41
N THR A 29 12.84 5.79 -17.51
CA THR A 29 12.39 4.99 -16.37
C THR A 29 11.70 3.70 -16.83
N LEU A 30 10.82 3.78 -17.82
CA LEU A 30 10.14 2.59 -18.37
C LEU A 30 11.11 1.62 -19.03
N ALA A 31 12.08 2.15 -19.78
CA ALA A 31 13.10 1.33 -20.46
C ALA A 31 14.04 0.65 -19.45
N SER A 32 14.51 1.37 -18.41
CA SER A 32 15.38 0.81 -17.35
C SER A 32 14.71 -0.32 -16.55
N LYS A 33 13.38 -0.30 -16.48
CA LYS A 33 12.56 -1.34 -15.81
C LYS A 33 12.07 -2.43 -16.77
N ASN A 34 12.55 -2.45 -18.02
CA ASN A 34 12.13 -3.41 -19.07
C ASN A 34 10.61 -3.42 -19.32
N LEU A 35 9.94 -2.27 -19.23
CA LEU A 35 8.51 -2.13 -19.48
C LEU A 35 8.17 -1.69 -20.89
N ILE A 36 9.16 -1.17 -21.63
CA ILE A 36 9.07 -0.84 -23.05
C ILE A 36 10.30 -1.33 -23.80
N ARG A 37 10.14 -1.67 -25.08
CA ARG A 37 11.23 -2.19 -25.91
C ARG A 37 12.19 -1.12 -26.40
N ASN A 38 11.68 0.09 -26.61
CA ASN A 38 12.48 1.18 -27.20
C ASN A 38 11.98 2.53 -26.72
N ARG A 39 12.89 3.31 -26.11
CA ARG A 39 12.63 4.64 -25.58
C ARG A 39 12.15 5.62 -26.66
N LEU A 40 12.86 5.68 -27.79
CA LEU A 40 12.54 6.62 -28.86
C LEU A 40 11.17 6.31 -29.48
N ALA A 41 10.83 5.02 -29.62
CA ALA A 41 9.53 4.62 -30.13
C ALA A 41 8.39 5.06 -29.20
N PHE A 42 8.60 5.01 -27.87
CA PHE A 42 7.67 5.54 -26.88
C PHE A 42 7.49 7.07 -27.03
N GLU A 43 8.59 7.82 -27.08
CA GLU A 43 8.55 9.28 -27.22
C GLU A 43 7.84 9.72 -28.52
N VAL A 44 8.14 9.05 -29.64
CA VAL A 44 7.48 9.31 -30.94
C VAL A 44 5.99 8.98 -30.84
N TYR A 45 5.62 7.85 -30.23
CA TYR A 45 4.22 7.47 -30.05
C TYR A 45 3.44 8.52 -29.25
N VAL A 46 4.01 8.99 -28.14
CA VAL A 46 3.40 10.03 -27.28
C VAL A 46 3.15 11.31 -28.05
N ARG A 47 4.15 11.76 -28.85
CA ARG A 47 4.04 13.00 -29.66
C ARG A 47 3.01 12.86 -30.78
N LEU A 48 3.06 11.79 -31.56
CA LEU A 48 2.16 11.59 -32.71
C LEU A 48 0.69 11.47 -32.28
N ASN A 49 0.44 10.99 -31.07
CA ASN A 49 -0.92 10.84 -30.55
C ASN A 49 -1.36 12.00 -29.63
N ASN A 50 -0.59 13.09 -29.57
CA ASN A 50 -0.86 14.26 -28.71
C ASN A 50 -1.07 13.90 -27.24
N LYS A 51 -0.36 12.87 -26.73
CA LYS A 51 -0.52 12.33 -25.37
C LYS A 51 0.61 12.81 -24.44
N ASN A 52 0.99 14.08 -24.55
CA ASN A 52 2.08 14.68 -23.76
C ASN A 52 1.70 14.99 -22.31
N SER A 53 0.43 14.86 -21.95
CA SER A 53 -0.08 15.19 -20.59
C SER A 53 0.06 14.00 -19.64
N ILE A 54 1.28 13.45 -19.51
CA ILE A 54 1.56 12.40 -18.53
C ILE A 54 1.41 13.00 -17.13
N LYS A 55 0.53 12.42 -16.31
CA LYS A 55 0.26 12.89 -14.96
C LYS A 55 1.25 12.30 -13.96
N ALA A 56 1.61 13.10 -12.96
CA ALA A 56 2.38 12.62 -11.82
C ALA A 56 1.61 11.53 -11.05
N GLY A 57 2.34 10.62 -10.43
CA GLY A 57 1.79 9.51 -9.65
C GLY A 57 2.55 8.21 -9.85
N THR A 58 2.14 7.19 -9.13
CA THR A 58 2.75 5.86 -9.23
C THR A 58 1.84 4.91 -9.98
N CYS A 59 2.36 4.35 -11.09
CA CYS A 59 1.69 3.37 -11.95
C CYS A 59 2.23 1.97 -11.69
N MET A 60 1.35 0.99 -11.61
CA MET A 60 1.70 -0.44 -11.59
C MET A 60 1.58 -1.01 -13.01
N ILE A 61 2.72 -1.17 -13.70
CA ILE A 61 2.81 -1.53 -15.12
C ILE A 61 3.42 -2.91 -15.28
N ALA A 62 2.80 -3.77 -16.09
CA ALA A 62 3.34 -5.08 -16.41
C ALA A 62 4.10 -5.08 -17.75
N PRO A 63 5.16 -5.91 -17.91
CA PRO A 63 5.85 -6.10 -19.19
C PRO A 63 4.94 -6.63 -20.33
N SER A 64 3.76 -7.15 -19.97
CA SER A 64 2.73 -7.61 -20.91
C SER A 64 1.82 -6.48 -21.43
N GLU A 65 1.99 -5.25 -20.95
CA GLU A 65 1.21 -4.12 -21.44
C GLU A 65 1.83 -3.52 -22.71
N SER A 66 0.99 -3.08 -23.63
CA SER A 66 1.47 -2.37 -24.82
C SER A 66 1.83 -0.91 -24.48
N VAL A 67 2.67 -0.28 -25.31
CA VAL A 67 2.98 1.15 -25.15
C VAL A 67 1.71 2.01 -25.16
N ALA A 68 0.70 1.63 -25.97
CA ALA A 68 -0.58 2.34 -26.04
C ALA A 68 -1.31 2.30 -24.69
N ASP A 69 -1.37 1.13 -24.04
CA ASP A 69 -2.03 0.95 -22.75
C ASP A 69 -1.30 1.72 -21.66
N ILE A 70 0.04 1.63 -21.61
CA ILE A 70 0.89 2.36 -20.67
C ILE A 70 0.66 3.87 -20.80
N VAL A 71 0.71 4.42 -22.02
CA VAL A 71 0.52 5.86 -22.27
C VAL A 71 -0.90 6.30 -21.90
N ASN A 72 -1.93 5.53 -22.26
CA ASN A 72 -3.32 5.85 -21.89
C ASN A 72 -3.50 5.90 -20.37
N ARG A 73 -2.95 4.92 -19.66
CA ARG A 73 -3.00 4.88 -18.19
C ARG A 73 -2.32 6.09 -17.59
N MET A 74 -1.09 6.43 -18.03
CA MET A 74 -0.35 7.57 -17.51
C MET A 74 -1.01 8.92 -17.80
N ASN A 75 -1.66 9.09 -18.97
CA ASN A 75 -2.41 10.31 -19.28
C ASN A 75 -3.70 10.46 -18.47
N ASN A 76 -4.39 9.35 -18.19
CA ASN A 76 -5.61 9.37 -17.37
C ASN A 76 -5.31 9.55 -15.88
N GLY A 77 -4.05 9.36 -15.49
CA GLY A 77 -3.60 9.27 -14.12
C GLY A 77 -3.55 7.81 -13.65
N CYS A 78 -2.51 7.47 -12.95
CA CYS A 78 -2.35 6.15 -12.36
C CYS A 78 -3.17 6.06 -11.09
N HIS A 79 -4.31 5.38 -11.15
CA HIS A 79 -5.21 5.15 -10.02
C HIS A 79 -4.98 3.77 -9.37
N ASP A 80 -3.73 3.28 -9.44
CA ASP A 80 -3.35 1.98 -8.87
C ASP A 80 -3.09 2.09 -7.34
N PHE A 81 -3.89 2.93 -6.65
CA PHE A 81 -3.85 3.02 -5.21
C PHE A 81 -5.06 2.32 -4.58
N LYS A 82 -4.82 1.62 -3.48
CA LYS A 82 -5.85 1.13 -2.58
C LYS A 82 -5.98 2.11 -1.41
N THR A 83 -7.18 2.56 -1.13
CA THR A 83 -7.47 3.30 0.10
C THR A 83 -8.06 2.33 1.12
N ILE A 84 -7.43 2.24 2.30
CA ILE A 84 -7.84 1.34 3.37
C ILE A 84 -8.06 2.18 4.63
N THR A 85 -9.27 2.12 5.18
CA THR A 85 -9.63 2.81 6.43
C THR A 85 -9.74 1.81 7.56
N PHE A 86 -8.90 1.96 8.59
CA PHE A 86 -9.05 1.27 9.87
C PHE A 86 -9.82 2.16 10.84
N TYR A 87 -10.68 1.54 11.65
CA TYR A 87 -11.52 2.28 12.58
C TYR A 87 -10.92 2.28 13.99
N PRO A 88 -11.00 3.40 14.72
CA PRO A 88 -10.60 3.44 16.13
C PRO A 88 -11.30 2.35 16.93
N GLY A 89 -10.55 1.64 17.76
CA GLY A 89 -11.06 0.52 18.53
C GLY A 89 -11.43 -0.72 17.71
N GLY A 90 -11.03 -0.80 16.43
CA GLY A 90 -11.12 -2.03 15.64
C GLY A 90 -10.23 -3.11 16.22
N THR A 91 -10.73 -4.35 16.30
CA THR A 91 -9.96 -5.53 16.73
C THR A 91 -9.31 -6.23 15.53
N LEU A 92 -8.24 -7.01 15.74
CA LEU A 92 -7.62 -7.76 14.64
C LEU A 92 -8.60 -8.75 14.02
N GLU A 93 -9.27 -9.53 14.85
CA GLU A 93 -10.28 -10.49 14.46
C GLU A 93 -11.68 -9.95 14.77
N SER A 94 -12.70 -10.54 14.15
CA SER A 94 -14.09 -10.16 14.41
C SER A 94 -14.47 -10.35 15.89
N SER A 95 -14.99 -9.31 16.49
CA SER A 95 -15.53 -9.34 17.84
C SER A 95 -17.00 -9.76 17.82
N LYS A 96 -17.37 -10.78 18.61
CA LYS A 96 -18.78 -11.21 18.77
C LYS A 96 -19.66 -10.06 19.24
N TYR A 97 -19.16 -9.23 20.15
CA TYR A 97 -19.88 -8.06 20.65
C TYR A 97 -20.17 -7.05 19.53
N LYS A 98 -19.15 -6.68 18.73
CA LYS A 98 -19.35 -5.73 17.63
C LYS A 98 -20.21 -6.33 16.51
N ALA A 99 -20.05 -7.61 16.21
CA ALA A 99 -20.90 -8.31 15.26
C ALA A 99 -22.37 -8.28 15.70
N SER A 100 -22.67 -8.46 17.00
CA SER A 100 -24.05 -8.40 17.53
C SER A 100 -24.68 -7.00 17.46
N GLN A 101 -23.88 -5.94 17.31
CA GLN A 101 -24.34 -4.56 17.10
C GLN A 101 -24.64 -4.25 15.62
N SER A 102 -24.24 -5.11 14.72
CA SER A 102 -24.47 -4.94 13.28
C SER A 102 -25.73 -5.65 12.84
N SER A 103 -26.49 -5.05 11.92
CA SER A 103 -27.75 -5.61 11.39
C SER A 103 -27.58 -6.94 10.65
N ASP A 104 -26.37 -7.20 10.13
CA ASP A 104 -26.03 -8.42 9.38
C ASP A 104 -25.13 -9.38 10.18
N GLY A 105 -24.89 -9.11 11.47
CA GLY A 105 -24.08 -9.95 12.32
C GLY A 105 -22.59 -9.96 11.99
N VAL A 106 -22.08 -8.97 11.25
CA VAL A 106 -20.69 -8.88 10.81
C VAL A 106 -19.98 -7.71 11.47
N ASP A 107 -18.82 -7.96 12.12
CA ASP A 107 -17.94 -6.89 12.58
C ASP A 107 -17.14 -6.30 11.42
N LYS A 108 -17.67 -5.24 10.81
CA LYS A 108 -17.04 -4.52 9.68
C LYS A 108 -15.87 -3.65 10.11
N THR A 109 -15.62 -3.51 11.41
CA THR A 109 -14.51 -2.72 11.95
C THR A 109 -13.26 -3.54 12.22
N SER A 110 -13.35 -4.88 12.15
CA SER A 110 -12.18 -5.73 12.35
C SER A 110 -11.16 -5.59 11.21
N VAL A 111 -9.88 -5.62 11.58
CA VAL A 111 -8.77 -5.51 10.63
C VAL A 111 -8.85 -6.60 9.55
N ARG A 112 -9.19 -7.83 9.94
CA ARG A 112 -9.39 -8.94 8.99
C ARG A 112 -10.49 -8.62 7.97
N TYR A 113 -11.64 -8.13 8.41
CA TYR A 113 -12.72 -7.77 7.50
C TYR A 113 -12.28 -6.68 6.52
N ILE A 114 -11.65 -5.61 7.03
CA ILE A 114 -11.18 -4.48 6.22
C ILE A 114 -10.16 -4.94 5.17
N LEU A 115 -9.18 -5.76 5.56
CA LEU A 115 -8.17 -6.28 4.63
C LEU A 115 -8.80 -7.22 3.57
N ARG A 116 -9.80 -8.03 3.93
CA ARG A 116 -10.56 -8.82 2.95
C ARG A 116 -11.26 -7.93 1.93
N GLN A 117 -11.92 -6.85 2.36
CA GLN A 117 -12.55 -5.89 1.46
C GLN A 117 -11.53 -5.19 0.55
N ALA A 118 -10.30 -5.00 1.01
CA ALA A 118 -9.18 -4.49 0.21
C ALA A 118 -8.59 -5.52 -0.77
N GLY A 119 -9.12 -6.75 -0.80
CA GLY A 119 -8.76 -7.81 -1.76
C GLY A 119 -7.67 -8.78 -1.31
N TYR A 120 -7.30 -8.78 -0.01
CA TYR A 120 -6.35 -9.76 0.54
C TYR A 120 -7.05 -11.05 0.91
N SER A 121 -6.41 -12.19 0.62
CA SER A 121 -6.88 -13.51 1.04
C SER A 121 -6.69 -13.73 2.54
N ASP A 122 -7.45 -14.66 3.12
CA ASP A 122 -7.31 -15.04 4.53
C ASP A 122 -5.92 -15.59 4.87
N SER A 123 -5.28 -16.25 3.92
CA SER A 123 -3.91 -16.75 4.07
C SER A 123 -2.91 -15.60 4.20
N GLU A 124 -2.98 -14.60 3.33
CA GLU A 124 -2.12 -13.40 3.37
C GLU A 124 -2.32 -12.64 4.67
N ILE A 125 -3.58 -12.41 5.08
CA ILE A 125 -3.92 -11.72 6.32
C ILE A 125 -3.38 -12.47 7.54
N SER A 126 -3.59 -13.79 7.59
CA SER A 126 -3.11 -14.63 8.70
C SER A 126 -1.59 -14.68 8.77
N SER A 127 -0.92 -14.66 7.61
CA SER A 127 0.53 -14.57 7.52
C SER A 127 1.04 -13.21 8.00
N ALA A 128 0.36 -12.12 7.63
CA ALA A 128 0.68 -10.79 8.10
C ALA A 128 0.49 -10.66 9.63
N PHE A 129 -0.59 -11.21 10.21
CA PHE A 129 -0.79 -11.17 11.68
C PHE A 129 0.29 -11.93 12.47
N LYS A 130 0.95 -12.90 11.86
CA LYS A 130 2.04 -13.68 12.46
C LYS A 130 3.44 -13.19 12.09
N ALA A 131 3.55 -12.24 11.17
CA ALA A 131 4.83 -11.75 10.68
C ALA A 131 5.61 -11.00 11.77
N LYS A 132 6.93 -10.95 11.61
CA LYS A 132 7.78 -10.04 12.37
C LYS A 132 7.79 -8.68 11.69
N TYR A 133 7.66 -7.64 12.48
CA TYR A 133 7.68 -6.25 12.07
C TYR A 133 8.87 -5.54 12.68
N ASP A 134 9.56 -4.75 11.88
CA ASP A 134 10.68 -3.92 12.33
C ASP A 134 10.14 -2.55 12.75
N SER A 135 9.75 -2.44 14.02
CA SER A 135 9.28 -1.18 14.58
C SER A 135 9.59 -1.11 16.08
N PRO A 136 10.12 0.02 16.59
CA PRO A 136 10.31 0.23 18.02
C PRO A 136 9.00 0.19 18.83
N LEU A 137 7.85 0.28 18.16
CA LEU A 137 6.53 0.09 18.77
C LEU A 137 6.41 -1.24 19.53
N PHE A 138 7.18 -2.26 19.11
CA PHE A 138 7.13 -3.61 19.67
C PHE A 138 8.27 -3.93 20.65
N ALA A 139 9.08 -2.93 21.04
CA ALA A 139 10.27 -3.16 21.89
C ALA A 139 9.95 -3.90 23.19
N ASP A 140 8.84 -3.54 23.84
CA ASP A 140 8.43 -4.11 25.13
C ASP A 140 7.37 -5.21 24.98
N ARG A 141 7.02 -5.61 23.76
CA ARG A 141 6.00 -6.62 23.50
C ARG A 141 6.53 -8.02 23.80
N PRO A 142 5.85 -8.82 24.66
CA PRO A 142 6.23 -10.19 24.90
C PRO A 142 6.24 -11.03 23.62
N SER A 143 7.22 -11.93 23.50
CA SER A 143 7.32 -12.82 22.35
C SER A 143 6.05 -13.68 22.22
N GLY A 144 5.50 -13.74 21.00
CA GLY A 144 4.27 -14.51 20.71
C GLY A 144 2.96 -13.84 21.13
N SER A 145 2.98 -12.65 21.75
CA SER A 145 1.75 -11.91 22.02
C SER A 145 1.09 -11.38 20.73
N SER A 146 -0.22 -11.12 20.82
CA SER A 146 -1.01 -10.60 19.69
C SER A 146 -0.55 -9.20 19.26
N LEU A 147 -0.87 -8.83 18.02
CA LEU A 147 -0.76 -7.46 17.49
C LEU A 147 -2.01 -6.62 17.82
N GLU A 148 -2.89 -7.13 18.71
CA GLU A 148 -4.09 -6.42 19.14
C GLU A 148 -3.73 -5.10 19.82
N GLY A 149 -4.47 -4.03 19.48
CA GLY A 149 -4.24 -2.70 20.03
C GLY A 149 -3.22 -1.84 19.30
N TYR A 150 -2.43 -2.41 18.36
CA TYR A 150 -1.39 -1.67 17.64
C TYR A 150 -1.84 -1.03 16.32
N VAL A 151 -3.07 -1.29 15.87
CA VAL A 151 -3.60 -0.72 14.63
C VAL A 151 -4.21 0.64 14.90
N PHE A 152 -3.57 1.69 14.40
CA PHE A 152 -4.07 3.05 14.54
C PHE A 152 -5.21 3.30 13.54
N GLY A 153 -6.36 3.77 14.05
CA GLY A 153 -7.55 4.01 13.24
C GLY A 153 -7.41 5.28 12.40
N GLU A 154 -7.14 5.11 11.12
CA GLU A 154 -7.04 6.19 10.13
C GLU A 154 -7.21 5.65 8.71
N THR A 155 -7.26 6.55 7.73
CA THR A 155 -7.33 6.22 6.30
C THR A 155 -5.93 6.31 5.68
N TYR A 156 -5.50 5.21 5.07
CA TYR A 156 -4.19 5.06 4.44
C TYR A 156 -4.32 4.83 2.94
N GLN A 157 -3.35 5.32 2.19
CA GLN A 157 -3.22 5.02 0.77
C GLN A 157 -2.02 4.10 0.54
N PHE A 158 -2.22 3.05 -0.25
CA PHE A 158 -1.21 2.07 -0.60
C PHE A 158 -1.15 1.88 -2.10
N THR A 159 0.03 1.53 -2.61
CA THR A 159 0.16 1.08 -3.99
C THR A 159 -0.62 -0.23 -4.19
N GLY A 160 -1.10 -0.47 -5.41
CA GLY A 160 -1.94 -1.64 -5.71
C GLY A 160 -1.29 -2.99 -5.43
N ASP A 161 0.05 -3.03 -5.40
CA ASP A 161 0.88 -4.21 -5.14
C ASP A 161 1.26 -4.39 -3.65
N ALA A 162 0.91 -3.43 -2.78
CA ALA A 162 1.20 -3.55 -1.37
C ALA A 162 0.62 -4.84 -0.79
N THR A 163 1.45 -5.62 -0.12
CA THR A 163 1.01 -6.84 0.58
C THR A 163 0.28 -6.49 1.88
N ALA A 164 -0.48 -7.43 2.44
CA ALA A 164 -1.10 -7.25 3.76
C ALA A 164 -0.07 -6.94 4.86
N LYS A 165 1.16 -7.45 4.73
CA LYS A 165 2.27 -7.13 5.62
C LYS A 165 2.72 -5.68 5.48
N ASP A 166 2.86 -5.17 4.25
CA ASP A 166 3.27 -3.77 4.00
C ASP A 166 2.23 -2.79 4.54
N VAL A 167 0.95 -3.13 4.39
CA VAL A 167 -0.16 -2.37 4.98
C VAL A 167 0.01 -2.28 6.49
N LEU A 168 0.17 -3.39 7.19
CA LEU A 168 0.32 -3.40 8.64
C LEU A 168 1.61 -2.72 9.11
N GLN A 169 2.75 -2.90 8.39
CA GLN A 169 4.00 -2.19 8.70
C GLN A 169 3.77 -0.67 8.68
N THR A 170 3.13 -0.15 7.62
CA THR A 170 2.84 1.29 7.50
C THR A 170 1.95 1.80 8.64
N VAL A 171 0.94 1.03 9.03
CA VAL A 171 0.03 1.37 10.14
C VAL A 171 0.78 1.40 11.47
N PHE A 172 1.66 0.44 11.73
CA PHE A 172 2.49 0.38 12.93
C PHE A 172 3.51 1.52 12.99
N ASP A 173 4.13 1.85 11.86
CA ASP A 173 5.05 2.99 11.77
C ASP A 173 4.33 4.32 12.04
N HIS A 174 3.10 4.44 11.57
CA HIS A 174 2.27 5.60 11.88
C HIS A 174 1.90 5.66 13.37
N MET A 175 1.44 4.54 13.95
CA MET A 175 1.17 4.45 15.38
C MET A 175 2.40 4.88 16.20
N TYR A 176 3.60 4.42 15.82
CA TYR A 176 4.81 4.80 16.51
C TYR A 176 5.12 6.31 16.40
N LYS A 177 4.87 6.94 15.26
CA LYS A 177 4.98 8.40 15.10
C LYS A 177 4.02 9.14 16.04
N VAL A 178 2.80 8.62 16.23
CA VAL A 178 1.83 9.19 17.19
C VAL A 178 2.34 9.02 18.62
N VAL A 179 2.88 7.85 18.97
CA VAL A 179 3.52 7.58 20.27
C VAL A 179 4.64 8.57 20.54
N GLN A 180 5.54 8.78 19.58
CA GLN A 180 6.66 9.74 19.70
C GLN A 180 6.17 11.18 19.84
N LYS A 181 5.25 11.60 18.97
CA LYS A 181 4.71 12.98 18.98
C LYS A 181 4.09 13.35 20.32
N ASN A 182 3.49 12.39 21.01
CA ASN A 182 2.82 12.59 22.29
C ASN A 182 3.70 12.23 23.50
N ASP A 183 4.95 11.83 23.28
CA ASP A 183 5.90 11.41 24.32
C ASP A 183 5.35 10.31 25.23
N LEU A 184 4.59 9.35 24.65
CA LEU A 184 3.89 8.33 25.43
C LEU A 184 4.86 7.36 26.11
N VAL A 185 6.02 7.07 25.52
CA VAL A 185 7.03 6.20 26.14
C VAL A 185 7.46 6.75 27.51
N ASN A 186 7.83 8.03 27.58
CA ASN A 186 8.26 8.65 28.83
C ASN A 186 7.11 8.82 29.83
N LYS A 187 5.90 9.15 29.32
CA LYS A 187 4.70 9.28 30.17
C LYS A 187 4.32 7.97 30.85
N PHE A 188 4.35 6.85 30.13
CA PHE A 188 4.09 5.53 30.72
C PHE A 188 5.22 5.10 31.64
N LYS A 189 6.47 5.31 31.25
CA LYS A 189 7.63 5.03 32.10
C LYS A 189 7.58 5.78 33.44
N ALA A 190 7.14 7.04 33.44
CA ALA A 190 6.95 7.82 34.67
C ALA A 190 5.87 7.23 35.62
N GLN A 191 4.99 6.39 35.09
CA GLN A 191 3.96 5.66 35.84
C GLN A 191 4.37 4.21 36.16
N GLY A 192 5.61 3.81 35.85
CA GLY A 192 6.10 2.45 36.04
C GLY A 192 5.59 1.45 35.00
N LEU A 193 5.06 1.94 33.85
CA LEU A 193 4.51 1.11 32.79
C LEU A 193 5.45 1.10 31.57
N THR A 194 5.44 -0.03 30.86
CA THR A 194 6.02 -0.10 29.51
C THR A 194 5.02 0.42 28.48
N LEU A 195 5.49 0.69 27.24
CA LEU A 195 4.59 1.06 26.14
C LEU A 195 3.55 -0.02 25.84
N TYR A 196 3.91 -1.29 26.06
CA TYR A 196 2.98 -2.43 25.89
C TYR A 196 1.86 -2.48 26.94
N GLN A 197 2.14 -1.99 28.15
CA GLN A 197 1.19 -1.99 29.27
C GLN A 197 0.28 -0.76 29.28
N GLY A 198 0.67 0.33 28.63
CA GLY A 198 -0.08 1.58 28.51
C GLY A 198 -1.00 1.63 27.31
#